data_572700247ab481b49ca4a1746585f3a1
#
_entry.id   572700247ab481b49ca4a1746585f3a1
#
_cell.length_a   1.000
_cell.length_b   1.000
_cell.length_c   1.000
_cell.angle_alpha   90.00
_cell.angle_beta   90.00
_cell.angle_gamma   90.00
#
_symmetry.space_group_name_H-M   'P 1'
#
loop_
_entity.id
_entity.type
_entity.pdbx_description
1 polymer ?
#
loop_
_entity_poly.entity_id
_entity_poly.type
_entity_poly.pdbx_seq_one_letter_code
_entity_poly.pdbx_strand_id
1 'polypeptide(L)'
;EELKKVLDLSDGDVWTETVLCGKDAGKKRILSGIFAQDEEQNERPDEKKKENREKSGCEGKSRIFRERIGRIPRLVICGGGHVSAAATKLGKMLGFEVTVLEDRPKFADHVRKAGADNVICAPFKEGLAKIGGDSDTWFVIVTRGHRYDAECLEIIVEKQNAYIGMMGSKRRVAIVKDQLEKKGIDREDLERVHTPIGLKIKAETPEEIAVSIMAEIIEVKNSREKAGGYSRVVGEAF
;
A
#
# COMPACT_ATOMS: atom_id res chain seq x y z
N GLU A 1 6.20 -24.72 9.18
CA GLU A 1 4.81 -25.22 9.20
C GLU A 1 3.88 -24.34 10.06
N GLU A 2 4.30 -23.94 11.25
CA GLU A 2 3.51 -23.12 12.17
C GLU A 2 3.22 -21.72 11.60
N LEU A 3 4.21 -21.06 11.00
CA LEU A 3 4.07 -19.78 10.34
C LEU A 3 3.05 -19.82 9.19
N LYS A 4 3.09 -20.89 8.38
CA LYS A 4 2.15 -21.07 7.27
C LYS A 4 0.72 -21.21 7.76
N LYS A 5 0.49 -21.97 8.84
CA LYS A 5 -0.84 -22.11 9.47
C LYS A 5 -1.36 -20.77 9.99
N VAL A 6 -0.50 -19.96 10.61
CA VAL A 6 -0.91 -18.63 11.13
C VAL A 6 -1.23 -17.67 9.99
N LEU A 7 -0.45 -17.68 8.89
CA LEU A 7 -0.71 -16.87 7.70
C LEU A 7 -2.00 -17.26 6.98
N ASP A 8 -2.30 -18.57 6.92
CA ASP A 8 -3.51 -19.09 6.26
C ASP A 8 -4.79 -18.84 7.11
N LEU A 9 -4.67 -18.70 8.43
CA LEU A 9 -5.79 -18.54 9.36
C LEU A 9 -6.03 -17.08 9.80
N SER A 10 -5.07 -16.16 9.56
CA SER A 10 -5.20 -14.77 10.00
C SER A 10 -5.74 -13.87 8.91
N ASP A 11 -6.88 -13.21 9.19
CA ASP A 11 -7.38 -12.07 8.38
C ASP A 11 -6.59 -10.78 8.63
N GLY A 12 -5.57 -10.83 9.49
CA GLY A 12 -4.77 -9.69 9.94
C GLY A 12 -3.27 -9.84 9.70
N ASP A 13 -2.55 -8.80 10.08
CA ASP A 13 -1.09 -8.78 10.02
C ASP A 13 -0.47 -9.84 10.95
N VAL A 14 0.50 -10.57 10.41
CA VAL A 14 1.33 -11.48 11.19
C VAL A 14 2.70 -10.85 11.40
N TRP A 15 3.15 -10.87 12.63
CA TRP A 15 4.44 -10.31 13.04
C TRP A 15 5.33 -11.37 13.64
N THR A 16 6.62 -11.27 13.43
CA THR A 16 7.58 -11.98 14.26
C THR A 16 8.28 -11.00 15.17
N GLU A 17 8.45 -11.43 16.40
CA GLU A 17 9.24 -10.74 17.41
C GLU A 17 10.47 -11.56 17.73
N THR A 18 11.65 -10.93 17.64
CA THR A 18 12.95 -11.56 17.97
C THR A 18 13.60 -10.76 19.09
N VAL A 19 13.90 -11.40 20.20
CA VAL A 19 14.64 -10.79 21.29
C VAL A 19 16.12 -10.73 20.91
N LEU A 20 16.67 -9.51 20.77
CA LEU A 20 18.06 -9.31 20.31
C LEU A 20 19.08 -9.40 21.44
N CYS A 21 18.69 -9.07 22.68
CA CYS A 21 19.60 -9.15 23.84
C CYS A 21 18.83 -9.36 25.16
N GLY A 22 19.55 -9.76 26.21
CA GLY A 22 18.98 -10.13 27.50
C GLY A 22 18.94 -11.65 27.71
N LYS A 23 18.30 -12.10 28.79
CA LYS A 23 18.24 -13.53 29.17
C LYS A 23 17.53 -14.39 28.12
N ASP A 24 16.65 -13.77 27.31
CA ASP A 24 15.85 -14.42 26.29
C ASP A 24 16.36 -14.16 24.87
N ALA A 25 17.58 -13.67 24.71
CA ALA A 25 18.17 -13.39 23.41
C ALA A 25 18.10 -14.61 22.48
N GLY A 26 17.65 -14.36 21.24
CA GLY A 26 17.44 -15.40 20.23
C GLY A 26 16.04 -16.05 20.25
N LYS A 27 15.21 -15.80 21.27
CA LYS A 27 13.82 -16.27 21.25
C LYS A 27 13.04 -15.52 20.18
N LYS A 28 12.26 -16.30 19.42
CA LYS A 28 11.33 -15.80 18.41
C LYS A 28 9.90 -16.21 18.79
N ARG A 29 8.98 -15.32 18.53
CA ARG A 29 7.52 -15.62 18.64
C ARG A 29 6.77 -14.99 17.49
N ILE A 30 5.65 -15.60 17.15
CA ILE A 30 4.73 -15.14 16.11
C ILE A 30 3.58 -14.46 16.82
N LEU A 31 3.24 -13.26 16.36
CA LEU A 31 2.13 -12.47 16.86
C LEU A 31 1.12 -12.31 15.73
N SER A 32 -0.15 -12.61 15.97
CA SER A 32 -1.25 -12.40 15.02
C SER A 32 -2.30 -11.49 15.65
N GLY A 33 -2.86 -10.56 14.87
CA GLY A 33 -3.93 -9.65 15.31
C GLY A 33 -3.48 -8.22 15.58
N ILE A 34 -4.42 -7.38 16.03
CA ILE A 34 -4.22 -5.95 16.27
C ILE A 34 -3.45 -5.75 17.58
N PHE A 35 -2.14 -5.81 17.54
CA PHE A 35 -1.26 -5.48 18.67
C PHE A 35 -0.80 -4.01 18.66
N ALA A 36 -1.53 -3.12 17.99
CA ALA A 36 -1.15 -1.72 17.82
C ALA A 36 -1.64 -0.79 18.95
N GLN A 37 -2.29 -1.28 20.01
CA GLN A 37 -2.92 -0.38 21.00
C GLN A 37 -2.41 -0.47 22.44
N ASP A 38 -1.52 -1.38 22.79
CA ASP A 38 -1.17 -1.58 24.21
C ASP A 38 0.31 -1.35 24.55
N GLU A 39 0.98 -0.29 24.10
CA GLU A 39 2.21 0.16 24.78
C GLU A 39 2.54 1.63 24.50
N GLU A 40 1.63 2.54 24.82
CA GLU A 40 1.96 3.97 25.06
C GLU A 40 2.48 4.20 26.50
N GLN A 41 3.26 3.28 27.03
CA GLN A 41 3.99 3.50 28.29
C GLN A 41 5.43 3.05 28.14
N ASN A 42 6.22 3.74 27.32
CA ASN A 42 7.65 3.80 27.53
C ASN A 42 8.19 5.15 27.06
N GLU A 43 8.66 5.90 28.05
CA GLU A 43 9.20 7.25 28.03
C GLU A 43 10.12 7.49 26.83
N ARG A 44 9.87 8.60 26.11
CA ARG A 44 10.81 9.16 25.14
C ARG A 44 12.15 9.42 25.86
N PRO A 45 13.27 8.94 25.35
CA PRO A 45 14.56 9.31 25.95
C PRO A 45 14.80 10.81 25.72
N ASP A 46 15.04 11.52 26.80
CA ASP A 46 15.45 12.92 26.82
C ASP A 46 16.63 13.17 25.86
N GLU A 47 16.47 14.16 24.96
CA GLU A 47 17.48 14.58 23.98
C GLU A 47 18.75 15.22 24.58
N LYS A 48 18.97 15.13 25.89
CA LYS A 48 20.07 15.82 26.58
C LYS A 48 21.19 14.94 27.14
N LYS A 49 21.44 13.76 26.58
CA LYS A 49 22.65 12.97 26.90
C LYS A 49 23.33 12.39 25.63
N LYS A 50 23.84 13.28 24.78
CA LYS A 50 24.87 12.96 23.78
C LYS A 50 26.24 13.21 24.41
N GLU A 51 26.71 12.33 25.26
CA GLU A 51 28.13 12.16 25.55
C GLU A 51 28.32 10.80 26.23
N ASN A 52 29.22 9.98 25.69
CA ASN A 52 29.61 8.63 26.12
C ASN A 52 28.71 7.46 25.67
N ARG A 53 28.81 7.11 24.39
CA ARG A 53 28.41 5.79 23.90
C ARG A 53 29.56 5.08 23.19
N GLU A 54 30.56 4.73 23.94
CA GLU A 54 31.47 3.63 23.61
C GLU A 54 31.55 2.72 24.83
N LYS A 55 30.67 1.73 24.87
CA LYS A 55 30.85 0.41 25.48
C LYS A 55 29.57 -0.41 25.30
N SER A 56 29.63 -1.39 24.42
CA SER A 56 28.63 -2.42 24.20
C SER A 56 28.37 -3.20 25.48
N GLY A 57 27.23 -2.94 26.13
CA GLY A 57 26.71 -3.75 27.19
C GLY A 57 25.20 -3.61 27.20
N CYS A 58 24.47 -4.70 26.92
CA CYS A 58 23.03 -4.75 27.13
C CYS A 58 22.75 -4.73 28.63
N GLU A 59 22.86 -3.57 29.27
CA GLU A 59 22.48 -3.42 30.67
C GLU A 59 20.96 -3.33 30.79
N GLY A 60 20.33 -4.44 31.17
CA GLY A 60 19.02 -4.48 31.82
C GLY A 60 17.76 -4.32 30.97
N LYS A 61 17.84 -3.93 29.70
CA LYS A 61 16.66 -3.79 28.81
C LYS A 61 16.77 -4.75 27.64
N SER A 62 15.79 -5.63 27.48
CA SER A 62 15.66 -6.48 26.28
C SER A 62 15.45 -5.59 25.05
N ARG A 63 16.29 -5.75 24.03
CA ARG A 63 16.04 -5.19 22.70
C ARG A 63 15.21 -6.18 21.92
N ILE A 64 14.12 -5.72 21.34
CA ILE A 64 13.18 -6.52 20.58
C ILE A 64 13.20 -6.05 19.13
N PHE A 65 13.39 -6.99 18.21
CA PHE A 65 13.23 -6.76 16.78
C PHE A 65 11.88 -7.32 16.37
N ARG A 66 11.03 -6.49 15.76
CA ARG A 66 9.75 -6.89 15.22
C ARG A 66 9.78 -6.78 13.71
N GLU A 67 9.34 -7.83 13.04
CA GLU A 67 9.26 -7.92 11.59
C GLU A 67 7.85 -8.31 11.19
N ARG A 68 7.23 -7.49 10.33
CA ARG A 68 5.93 -7.85 9.74
C ARG A 68 6.16 -8.92 8.68
N ILE A 69 5.54 -10.06 8.87
CA ILE A 69 5.43 -11.09 7.84
C ILE A 69 4.11 -10.81 7.13
N GLY A 70 4.17 -9.85 6.20
CA GLY A 70 3.00 -9.39 5.49
C GLY A 70 2.62 -10.32 4.34
N ARG A 71 1.36 -10.28 3.96
CA ARG A 71 0.91 -10.72 2.64
C ARG A 71 1.64 -9.88 1.58
N ILE A 72 1.84 -10.44 0.41
CA ILE A 72 2.34 -9.67 -0.74
C ILE A 72 1.33 -8.55 -1.02
N PRO A 73 1.74 -7.27 -0.97
CA PRO A 73 0.82 -6.17 -1.22
C PRO A 73 0.25 -6.26 -2.64
N ARG A 74 -1.05 -6.03 -2.78
CA ARG A 74 -1.74 -6.14 -4.06
C ARG A 74 -1.95 -4.76 -4.69
N LEU A 75 -1.48 -4.57 -5.91
CA LEU A 75 -1.71 -3.37 -6.70
C LEU A 75 -2.77 -3.66 -7.75
N VAL A 76 -3.94 -3.06 -7.61
CA VAL A 76 -5.06 -3.19 -8.55
C VAL A 76 -5.14 -1.93 -9.39
N ILE A 77 -4.90 -2.05 -10.69
CA ILE A 77 -4.92 -0.93 -11.64
C ILE A 77 -6.16 -1.02 -12.52
N CYS A 78 -7.01 0.00 -12.48
CA CYS A 78 -8.16 0.14 -13.37
C CYS A 78 -7.76 0.96 -14.61
N GLY A 79 -7.69 0.30 -15.76
CA GLY A 79 -7.25 0.84 -17.04
C GLY A 79 -5.97 0.17 -17.54
N GLY A 80 -5.84 -0.07 -18.84
CA GLY A 80 -4.73 -0.78 -19.50
C GLY A 80 -3.87 0.09 -20.40
N GLY A 81 -3.85 1.43 -20.18
CA GLY A 81 -3.08 2.38 -21.00
C GLY A 81 -1.57 2.32 -20.75
N HIS A 82 -0.84 3.25 -21.39
CA HIS A 82 0.63 3.32 -21.29
C HIS A 82 1.10 3.56 -19.84
N VAL A 83 0.44 4.44 -19.10
CA VAL A 83 0.75 4.67 -17.67
C VAL A 83 0.56 3.39 -16.86
N SER A 84 -0.54 2.65 -17.12
CA SER A 84 -0.79 1.38 -16.46
C SER A 84 0.29 0.35 -16.75
N ALA A 85 0.75 0.24 -17.99
CA ALA A 85 1.83 -0.67 -18.36
C ALA A 85 3.15 -0.32 -17.67
N ALA A 86 3.47 0.97 -17.57
CA ALA A 86 4.65 1.44 -16.86
C ALA A 86 4.51 1.21 -15.34
N ALA A 87 3.36 1.52 -14.75
CA ALA A 87 3.07 1.28 -13.34
C ALA A 87 3.09 -0.22 -12.99
N THR A 88 2.63 -1.09 -13.89
CA THR A 88 2.74 -2.55 -13.76
C THR A 88 4.19 -2.99 -13.58
N LYS A 89 5.10 -2.55 -14.45
CA LYS A 89 6.54 -2.90 -14.37
C LYS A 89 7.16 -2.43 -13.05
N LEU A 90 6.87 -1.19 -12.64
CA LEU A 90 7.36 -0.64 -11.39
C LEU A 90 6.76 -1.35 -10.17
N GLY A 91 5.46 -1.64 -10.18
CA GLY A 91 4.79 -2.40 -9.12
C GLY A 91 5.42 -3.78 -8.92
N LYS A 92 5.69 -4.50 -10.01
CA LYS A 92 6.41 -5.79 -9.98
C LYS A 92 7.80 -5.66 -9.39
N MET A 93 8.56 -4.65 -9.80
CA MET A 93 9.91 -4.39 -9.27
C MET A 93 9.88 -4.05 -7.77
N LEU A 94 8.81 -3.43 -7.29
CA LEU A 94 8.60 -3.06 -5.89
C LEU A 94 7.95 -4.18 -5.05
N GLY A 95 7.75 -5.38 -5.62
CA GLY A 95 7.26 -6.56 -4.92
C GLY A 95 5.74 -6.63 -4.75
N PHE A 96 4.96 -5.88 -5.54
CA PHE A 96 3.51 -6.01 -5.57
C PHE A 96 3.06 -7.20 -6.43
N GLU A 97 1.98 -7.85 -6.01
CA GLU A 97 1.15 -8.65 -6.91
C GLU A 97 0.25 -7.68 -7.70
N VAL A 98 0.46 -7.61 -9.03
CA VAL A 98 -0.21 -6.64 -9.89
C VAL A 98 -1.36 -7.26 -10.63
N THR A 99 -2.57 -6.77 -10.37
CA THR A 99 -3.79 -7.09 -11.11
C THR A 99 -4.22 -5.88 -11.93
N VAL A 100 -4.45 -6.05 -13.23
CA VAL A 100 -4.97 -4.99 -14.09
C VAL A 100 -6.35 -5.35 -14.61
N LEU A 101 -7.29 -4.42 -14.46
CA LEU A 101 -8.64 -4.51 -15.01
C LEU A 101 -8.78 -3.55 -16.19
N GLU A 102 -9.15 -4.07 -17.37
CA GLU A 102 -9.35 -3.29 -18.60
C GLU A 102 -10.49 -3.89 -19.42
N ASP A 103 -11.36 -3.05 -19.98
CA ASP A 103 -12.51 -3.50 -20.75
C ASP A 103 -12.22 -3.79 -22.23
N ARG A 104 -11.05 -3.38 -22.75
CA ARG A 104 -10.66 -3.54 -24.15
C ARG A 104 -9.56 -4.61 -24.31
N PRO A 105 -9.81 -5.68 -25.09
CA PRO A 105 -8.85 -6.80 -25.23
C PRO A 105 -7.44 -6.35 -25.64
N LYS A 106 -7.31 -5.42 -26.59
CA LYS A 106 -6.02 -4.92 -27.06
C LYS A 106 -5.17 -4.30 -25.94
N PHE A 107 -5.80 -3.57 -25.02
CA PHE A 107 -5.13 -2.94 -23.88
C PHE A 107 -4.88 -3.92 -22.74
N ALA A 108 -5.76 -4.91 -22.58
CA ALA A 108 -5.52 -6.03 -21.67
C ALA A 108 -4.27 -6.83 -22.08
N ASP A 109 -4.09 -7.08 -23.40
CA ASP A 109 -2.87 -7.73 -23.91
C ASP A 109 -1.62 -6.86 -23.74
N HIS A 110 -1.75 -5.54 -23.83
CA HIS A 110 -0.65 -4.62 -23.60
C HIS A 110 -0.10 -4.73 -22.17
N VAL A 111 -0.96 -4.76 -21.16
CA VAL A 111 -0.54 -4.88 -19.76
C VAL A 111 -0.09 -6.30 -19.39
N ARG A 112 -0.62 -7.34 -20.05
CA ARG A 112 -0.08 -8.71 -19.95
C ARG A 112 1.38 -8.77 -20.36
N LYS A 113 1.70 -8.15 -21.50
CA LYS A 113 3.08 -8.03 -21.98
C LYS A 113 3.97 -7.19 -21.08
N ALA A 114 3.40 -6.27 -20.30
CA ALA A 114 4.11 -5.49 -19.30
C ALA A 114 4.43 -6.27 -18.01
N GLY A 115 3.90 -7.49 -17.84
CA GLY A 115 4.21 -8.40 -16.75
C GLY A 115 3.22 -8.37 -15.58
N ALA A 116 1.97 -7.95 -15.80
CA ALA A 116 0.91 -8.07 -14.79
C ALA A 116 0.70 -9.55 -14.40
N ASP A 117 0.55 -9.84 -13.11
CA ASP A 117 0.30 -11.20 -12.61
C ASP A 117 -1.10 -11.67 -12.99
N ASN A 118 -2.07 -10.78 -12.89
CA ASN A 118 -3.46 -11.04 -13.26
C ASN A 118 -3.98 -9.94 -14.18
N VAL A 119 -4.66 -10.34 -15.27
CA VAL A 119 -5.33 -9.39 -16.16
C VAL A 119 -6.76 -9.82 -16.36
N ILE A 120 -7.68 -8.98 -15.90
CA ILE A 120 -9.12 -9.18 -16.05
C ILE A 120 -9.60 -8.32 -17.21
N CYS A 121 -10.01 -8.96 -18.30
CA CYS A 121 -10.60 -8.28 -19.45
C CYS A 121 -12.12 -8.35 -19.34
N ALA A 122 -12.73 -7.32 -18.74
CA ALA A 122 -14.16 -7.23 -18.49
C ALA A 122 -14.60 -5.77 -18.31
N PRO A 123 -15.91 -5.45 -18.40
CA PRO A 123 -16.44 -4.17 -17.93
C PRO A 123 -15.99 -3.90 -16.49
N PHE A 124 -15.67 -2.63 -16.17
CA PHE A 124 -15.07 -2.27 -14.87
C PHE A 124 -15.94 -2.72 -13.69
N LYS A 125 -17.25 -2.52 -13.77
CA LYS A 125 -18.18 -2.93 -12.72
C LYS A 125 -18.13 -4.44 -12.45
N GLU A 126 -18.16 -5.24 -13.50
CA GLU A 126 -18.14 -6.71 -13.38
C GLU A 126 -16.78 -7.23 -12.89
N GLY A 127 -15.71 -6.63 -13.38
CA GLY A 127 -14.35 -7.01 -12.97
C GLY A 127 -14.08 -6.65 -11.52
N LEU A 128 -14.43 -5.43 -11.09
CA LEU A 128 -14.26 -4.98 -9.70
C LEU A 128 -15.12 -5.76 -8.71
N ALA A 129 -16.29 -6.26 -9.11
CA ALA A 129 -17.11 -7.12 -8.27
C ALA A 129 -16.40 -8.43 -7.87
N LYS A 130 -15.47 -8.90 -8.72
CA LYS A 130 -14.68 -10.13 -8.50
C LYS A 130 -13.38 -9.88 -7.70
N ILE A 131 -12.97 -8.63 -7.55
CA ILE A 131 -11.75 -8.23 -6.86
C ILE A 131 -12.11 -7.88 -5.42
N GLY A 132 -11.66 -8.66 -4.45
CA GLY A 132 -11.74 -8.34 -3.03
C GLY A 132 -10.77 -7.21 -2.66
N GLY A 133 -11.04 -6.54 -1.55
CA GLY A 133 -10.13 -5.58 -0.93
C GLY A 133 -9.74 -6.03 0.47
N ASP A 134 -8.53 -5.62 0.93
CA ASP A 134 -8.05 -5.76 2.30
C ASP A 134 -7.08 -4.61 2.64
N SER A 135 -6.51 -4.64 3.85
CA SER A 135 -5.58 -3.60 4.32
C SER A 135 -4.29 -3.49 3.52
N ASP A 136 -3.98 -4.45 2.64
CA ASP A 136 -2.81 -4.47 1.75
C ASP A 136 -3.17 -4.33 0.26
N THR A 137 -4.40 -3.92 -0.04
CA THR A 137 -4.86 -3.68 -1.40
C THR A 137 -4.75 -2.20 -1.76
N TRP A 138 -4.04 -1.89 -2.84
CA TRP A 138 -3.74 -0.57 -3.36
C TRP A 138 -4.43 -0.36 -4.68
N PHE A 139 -5.42 0.52 -4.75
CA PHE A 139 -6.17 0.79 -5.97
C PHE A 139 -5.66 2.01 -6.70
N VAL A 140 -5.44 1.87 -8.01
CA VAL A 140 -5.01 2.93 -8.93
C VAL A 140 -5.99 3.05 -10.08
N ILE A 141 -6.66 4.19 -10.20
CA ILE A 141 -7.65 4.46 -11.24
C ILE A 141 -7.00 5.35 -12.30
N VAL A 142 -6.69 4.77 -13.46
CA VAL A 142 -6.03 5.42 -14.62
C VAL A 142 -6.80 5.11 -15.91
N THR A 143 -8.13 5.23 -15.85
CA THR A 143 -9.00 4.92 -16.98
C THR A 143 -8.95 6.00 -18.04
N ARG A 144 -9.54 5.71 -19.21
CA ARG A 144 -9.58 6.65 -20.36
C ARG A 144 -10.56 7.81 -20.19
N GLY A 145 -11.42 7.83 -19.18
CA GLY A 145 -12.44 8.87 -19.08
C GLY A 145 -13.18 8.94 -17.75
N HIS A 146 -13.64 10.14 -17.39
CA HIS A 146 -14.28 10.42 -16.11
C HIS A 146 -15.49 9.52 -15.77
N ARG A 147 -16.21 9.03 -16.79
CA ARG A 147 -17.31 8.07 -16.59
C ARG A 147 -16.83 6.77 -15.97
N TYR A 148 -15.72 6.24 -16.49
CA TYR A 148 -15.13 4.99 -15.97
C TYR A 148 -14.43 5.21 -14.64
N ASP A 149 -13.84 6.41 -14.42
CA ASP A 149 -13.27 6.76 -13.12
C ASP A 149 -14.33 6.78 -12.03
N ALA A 150 -15.51 7.40 -12.30
CA ALA A 150 -16.63 7.44 -11.37
C ALA A 150 -17.16 6.02 -11.08
N GLU A 151 -17.32 5.19 -12.13
CA GLU A 151 -17.77 3.81 -11.98
C GLU A 151 -16.79 2.96 -11.13
N CYS A 152 -15.49 3.12 -11.36
CA CYS A 152 -14.47 2.44 -10.57
C CYS A 152 -14.47 2.94 -9.12
N LEU A 153 -14.46 4.25 -8.92
CA LEU A 153 -14.36 4.84 -7.59
C LEU A 153 -15.58 4.50 -6.72
N GLU A 154 -16.78 4.52 -7.30
CA GLU A 154 -18.05 4.14 -6.65
C GLU A 154 -17.96 2.74 -5.99
N ILE A 155 -17.31 1.80 -6.65
CA ILE A 155 -17.18 0.43 -6.16
C ILE A 155 -15.99 0.28 -5.20
N ILE A 156 -14.87 0.96 -5.50
CA ILE A 156 -13.63 0.79 -4.75
C ILE A 156 -13.71 1.46 -3.38
N VAL A 157 -14.41 2.57 -3.25
CA VAL A 157 -14.52 3.32 -1.99
C VAL A 157 -15.20 2.51 -0.89
N GLU A 158 -16.09 1.59 -1.25
CA GLU A 158 -16.77 0.68 -0.32
C GLU A 158 -15.93 -0.53 0.09
N LYS A 159 -14.78 -0.76 -0.58
CA LYS A 159 -13.89 -1.88 -0.29
C LYS A 159 -12.86 -1.50 0.77
N GLN A 160 -12.51 -2.47 1.62
CA GLN A 160 -11.33 -2.31 2.46
C GLN A 160 -10.09 -2.13 1.58
N ASN A 161 -9.26 -1.15 1.90
CA ASN A 161 -8.09 -0.81 1.09
C ASN A 161 -6.99 -0.14 1.91
N ALA A 162 -5.76 -0.23 1.39
CA ALA A 162 -4.61 0.52 1.87
C ALA A 162 -4.56 1.93 1.28
N TYR A 163 -5.04 2.08 0.04
CA TYR A 163 -4.86 3.30 -0.73
C TYR A 163 -5.82 3.31 -1.92
N ILE A 164 -6.34 4.47 -2.24
CA ILE A 164 -7.06 4.73 -3.48
C ILE A 164 -6.45 5.96 -4.12
N GLY A 165 -5.92 5.82 -5.33
CA GLY A 165 -5.42 6.94 -6.12
C GLY A 165 -6.15 7.04 -7.45
N MET A 166 -6.51 8.27 -7.86
CA MET A 166 -7.23 8.50 -9.11
C MET A 166 -6.52 9.57 -9.95
N MET A 167 -6.25 9.22 -11.21
CA MET A 167 -5.70 10.16 -12.19
C MET A 167 -6.79 11.11 -12.69
N GLY A 168 -6.46 12.38 -12.74
CA GLY A 168 -7.35 13.38 -13.35
C GLY A 168 -6.94 14.81 -13.05
N SER A 169 -7.35 15.73 -13.91
CA SER A 169 -7.23 17.15 -13.59
C SER A 169 -8.13 17.52 -12.41
N LYS A 170 -7.80 18.57 -11.67
CA LYS A 170 -8.63 19.07 -10.56
C LYS A 170 -10.11 19.22 -10.94
N ARG A 171 -10.39 19.74 -12.16
CA ARG A 171 -11.76 19.88 -12.69
C ARG A 171 -12.46 18.53 -12.86
N ARG A 172 -11.77 17.54 -13.44
CA ARG A 172 -12.30 16.18 -13.66
C ARG A 172 -12.61 15.50 -12.34
N VAL A 173 -11.71 15.60 -11.39
CA VAL A 173 -11.85 15.07 -10.03
C VAL A 173 -13.08 15.67 -9.33
N ALA A 174 -13.25 17.00 -9.38
CA ALA A 174 -14.39 17.67 -8.77
C ALA A 174 -15.72 17.17 -9.35
N ILE A 175 -15.80 16.95 -10.67
CA ILE A 175 -17.00 16.40 -11.33
C ILE A 175 -17.28 14.97 -10.81
N VAL A 176 -16.27 14.12 -10.72
CA VAL A 176 -16.45 12.74 -10.24
C VAL A 176 -16.91 12.74 -8.78
N LYS A 177 -16.28 13.53 -7.90
CA LYS A 177 -16.67 13.61 -6.49
C LYS A 177 -18.10 14.12 -6.32
N ASP A 178 -18.49 15.20 -7.02
CA ASP A 178 -19.86 15.74 -6.99
C ASP A 178 -20.90 14.71 -7.46
N GLN A 179 -20.58 13.94 -8.50
CA GLN A 179 -21.46 12.86 -8.97
C GLN A 179 -21.65 11.75 -7.93
N LEU A 180 -20.59 11.38 -7.21
CA LEU A 180 -20.63 10.32 -6.21
C LEU A 180 -21.31 10.79 -4.91
N GLU A 181 -21.08 12.01 -4.48
CA GLU A 181 -21.82 12.62 -3.36
C GLU A 181 -23.34 12.63 -3.62
N LYS A 182 -23.76 12.97 -4.85
CA LYS A 182 -25.18 12.92 -5.27
C LYS A 182 -25.78 11.52 -5.29
N LYS A 183 -24.93 10.48 -5.37
CA LYS A 183 -25.32 9.07 -5.26
C LYS A 183 -25.35 8.55 -3.83
N GLY A 184 -24.96 9.38 -2.84
CA GLY A 184 -25.00 9.05 -1.43
C GLY A 184 -23.69 8.48 -0.88
N ILE A 185 -22.57 8.62 -1.59
CA ILE A 185 -21.24 8.26 -1.05
C ILE A 185 -20.79 9.39 -0.13
N ASP A 186 -20.34 9.03 1.07
CA ASP A 186 -19.92 9.99 2.07
C ASP A 186 -18.69 10.79 1.62
N ARG A 187 -18.73 12.08 1.93
CA ARG A 187 -17.65 13.00 1.57
C ARG A 187 -16.32 12.62 2.20
N GLU A 188 -16.33 12.12 3.43
CA GLU A 188 -15.13 11.65 4.13
C GLU A 188 -14.43 10.54 3.36
N ASP A 189 -15.19 9.61 2.79
CA ASP A 189 -14.65 8.53 1.96
C ASP A 189 -14.01 9.06 0.67
N LEU A 190 -14.63 10.08 0.06
CA LEU A 190 -14.08 10.72 -1.13
C LEU A 190 -12.85 11.59 -0.82
N GLU A 191 -12.74 12.14 0.38
CA GLU A 191 -11.56 12.93 0.79
C GLU A 191 -10.32 12.06 1.01
N ARG A 192 -10.48 10.77 1.36
CA ARG A 192 -9.38 9.80 1.46
C ARG A 192 -8.74 9.43 0.11
N VAL A 193 -9.38 9.76 -1.01
CA VAL A 193 -8.88 9.46 -2.35
C VAL A 193 -7.75 10.41 -2.72
N HIS A 194 -6.58 9.86 -2.99
CA HIS A 194 -5.42 10.61 -3.48
C HIS A 194 -5.65 11.07 -4.91
N THR A 195 -5.82 12.36 -5.07
CA THR A 195 -6.16 12.93 -6.38
C THR A 195 -5.82 14.43 -6.48
N PRO A 196 -5.19 14.89 -7.54
CA PRO A 196 -4.56 14.09 -8.62
C PRO A 196 -3.51 13.13 -8.06
N ILE A 197 -3.55 11.86 -8.51
CA ILE A 197 -2.61 10.81 -8.08
C ILE A 197 -1.16 11.18 -8.41
N GLY A 198 -0.25 10.85 -7.50
CA GLY A 198 1.20 10.95 -7.68
C GLY A 198 1.82 12.22 -7.11
N LEU A 199 3.11 12.12 -6.77
CA LEU A 199 3.89 13.24 -6.28
C LEU A 199 4.12 14.28 -7.39
N LYS A 200 4.24 15.55 -7.01
CA LYS A 200 4.43 16.67 -7.95
C LYS A 200 5.88 16.75 -8.43
N ILE A 201 6.30 15.85 -9.30
CA ILE A 201 7.65 15.78 -9.89
C ILE A 201 7.75 16.37 -11.30
N LYS A 202 6.69 17.03 -11.78
CA LYS A 202 6.57 17.56 -13.16
C LYS A 202 6.68 16.46 -14.23
N ALA A 203 6.11 15.29 -13.96
CA ALA A 203 6.09 14.15 -14.88
C ALA A 203 5.29 14.47 -16.16
N GLU A 204 5.83 14.13 -17.33
CA GLU A 204 5.25 14.36 -18.65
C GLU A 204 5.01 13.06 -19.42
N THR A 205 5.95 12.12 -19.36
CA THR A 205 5.81 10.83 -20.05
C THR A 205 5.02 9.81 -19.22
N PRO A 206 4.42 8.79 -19.85
CA PRO A 206 3.75 7.72 -19.13
C PRO A 206 4.62 7.04 -18.06
N GLU A 207 5.90 6.86 -18.33
CA GLU A 207 6.88 6.28 -17.43
C GLU A 207 7.14 7.20 -16.23
N GLU A 208 7.32 8.49 -16.44
CA GLU A 208 7.50 9.48 -15.38
C GLU A 208 6.25 9.60 -14.51
N ILE A 209 5.06 9.57 -15.14
CA ILE A 209 3.77 9.56 -14.41
C ILE A 209 3.68 8.30 -13.54
N ALA A 210 4.07 7.14 -14.06
CA ALA A 210 4.09 5.91 -13.28
C ALA A 210 5.08 5.99 -12.10
N VAL A 211 6.26 6.61 -12.28
CA VAL A 211 7.21 6.88 -11.20
C VAL A 211 6.58 7.79 -10.14
N SER A 212 5.90 8.87 -10.55
CA SER A 212 5.19 9.77 -9.64
C SER A 212 4.14 9.04 -8.79
N ILE A 213 3.33 8.17 -9.43
CA ILE A 213 2.32 7.35 -8.77
C ILE A 213 2.96 6.40 -7.76
N MET A 214 3.98 5.65 -8.18
CA MET A 214 4.62 4.66 -7.31
C MET A 214 5.42 5.31 -6.18
N ALA A 215 5.96 6.51 -6.38
CA ALA A 215 6.61 7.28 -5.33
C ALA A 215 5.61 7.69 -4.23
N GLU A 216 4.40 8.16 -4.59
CA GLU A 216 3.33 8.46 -3.62
C GLU A 216 2.88 7.19 -2.88
N ILE A 217 2.73 6.06 -3.59
CA ILE A 217 2.39 4.78 -2.97
C ILE A 217 3.46 4.37 -1.94
N ILE A 218 4.75 4.53 -2.25
CA ILE A 218 5.86 4.25 -1.33
C ILE A 218 5.80 5.18 -0.11
N GLU A 219 5.54 6.47 -0.31
CA GLU A 219 5.41 7.45 0.77
C GLU A 219 4.29 7.08 1.73
N VAL A 220 3.09 6.78 1.21
CA VAL A 220 1.93 6.37 2.01
C VAL A 220 2.21 5.06 2.74
N LYS A 221 2.77 4.05 2.05
CA LYS A 221 3.12 2.77 2.63
C LYS A 221 4.07 2.92 3.82
N ASN A 222 5.18 3.65 3.63
CA ASN A 222 6.18 3.82 4.67
C ASN A 222 5.69 4.72 5.82
N SER A 223 4.77 5.65 5.57
CA SER A 223 4.14 6.48 6.60
C SER A 223 3.20 5.65 7.48
N ARG A 224 2.44 4.72 6.91
CA ARG A 224 1.60 3.78 7.66
C ARG A 224 2.43 2.84 8.54
N GLU A 225 3.54 2.32 8.02
CA GLU A 225 4.45 1.47 8.78
C GLU A 225 5.04 2.23 9.98
N LYS A 226 5.40 3.51 9.83
CA LYS A 226 5.90 4.35 10.92
C LYS A 226 4.84 4.67 11.98
N ALA A 227 3.61 4.94 11.58
CA ALA A 227 2.49 5.19 12.49
C ALA A 227 2.17 3.96 13.35
N GLY A 228 2.43 2.74 12.84
CA GLY A 228 2.36 1.48 13.59
C GLY A 228 3.55 1.18 14.51
N GLY A 229 4.45 2.15 14.74
CA GLY A 229 5.59 2.02 15.68
C GLY A 229 6.79 1.24 15.11
N TYR A 230 6.89 1.07 13.80
CA TYR A 230 7.94 0.27 13.16
C TYR A 230 9.06 1.14 12.61
N SER A 231 10.21 1.08 13.25
CA SER A 231 11.47 1.53 12.67
C SER A 231 12.11 0.35 11.92
N ARG A 232 12.08 0.36 10.58
CA ARG A 232 13.10 -0.39 9.84
C ARG A 232 14.44 0.19 10.29
N VAL A 233 15.25 -0.61 10.95
CA VAL A 233 16.68 -0.34 11.03
C VAL A 233 17.20 -0.59 9.60
N VAL A 234 17.09 0.43 8.76
CA VAL A 234 17.90 0.52 7.54
C VAL A 234 19.29 0.73 8.11
N GLY A 235 20.12 -0.32 8.07
CA GLY A 235 21.53 -0.16 8.32
C GLY A 235 22.02 0.98 7.41
N GLU A 236 22.72 1.95 7.96
CA GLU A 236 23.46 2.93 7.20
C GLU A 236 24.43 2.16 6.29
N ALA A 237 23.99 1.90 5.07
CA ALA A 237 24.84 1.49 3.96
C ALA A 237 24.62 2.56 2.89
N PHE A 238 25.38 3.66 3.06
CA PHE A 238 26.05 4.46 2.02
C PHE A 238 26.70 5.65 2.73
#